data_d7786e9d161bfc38b3187b4fc7c1bab7
#
_entry.id   d7786e9d161bfc38b3187b4fc7c1bab7
#
_cell.length_a   1.000
_cell.length_b   1.000
_cell.length_c   1.000
_cell.angle_alpha   90.00
_cell.angle_beta   90.00
_cell.angle_gamma   90.00
#
_symmetry.space_group_name_H-M   'P 1'
#
loop_
_entity.id
_entity.type
_entity.pdbx_description
1 polymer ?
#
loop_
_entity_poly.entity_id
_entity_poly.type
_entity_poly.pdbx_seq_one_letter_code
_entity_poly.pdbx_strand_id
1 'polypeptide(L)'
;VCNGFKTAAYVQKVVNLSNQGFVNIIPVLDNPEELDLFDHHELSELKLGIRIATEEEPNSLVYTSRLGMSSKRILDLYQNRIKNTPRYTLNLLHFFVNTGIRDTTYFWSELTRLVNVYCDVKETCDTLDTLDIGGGMPIYTSLGVEYDYEYMIDQIVFYIKTICESRNVPAPNIITEFGSFTVGESGGMLYSIIGQKQQNDKELWYMIDSSFITTLPDTWGIGQKFILLAINQWEKEFQRINLGGITCDSQDFYNSDTNTNQVFMPKIKPGEKLYMGFFHTGAYQESLGGYGGIQHCLIPAPRHIIIDKDEQGNFTYNVFAEQQNADSMMHILGY
;
A
#
# COMPACT_ATOMS: atom_id res chain seq x y z
N VAL A 1 -6.44 3.50 -13.08
CA VAL A 1 -4.99 3.54 -13.30
C VAL A 1 -4.43 2.18 -12.89
N CYS A 2 -3.60 1.56 -13.71
CA CYS A 2 -2.97 0.30 -13.38
C CYS A 2 -1.47 0.36 -13.66
N ASN A 3 -0.68 0.15 -12.64
CA ASN A 3 0.77 0.16 -12.67
C ASN A 3 1.34 -1.25 -12.87
N GLY A 4 2.62 -1.33 -13.21
CA GLY A 4 3.36 -2.56 -13.41
C GLY A 4 3.11 -3.21 -14.76
N PHE A 5 3.77 -4.33 -14.99
CA PHE A 5 3.68 -5.09 -16.25
C PHE A 5 2.28 -5.62 -16.52
N LYS A 6 1.78 -5.42 -17.73
CA LYS A 6 0.44 -5.85 -18.16
C LYS A 6 0.51 -7.15 -18.94
N THR A 7 -0.36 -8.07 -18.58
CA THR A 7 -0.57 -9.30 -19.34
C THR A 7 -1.50 -9.06 -20.53
N ALA A 8 -1.44 -9.91 -21.56
CA ALA A 8 -2.37 -9.86 -22.68
C ALA A 8 -3.85 -9.93 -22.24
N ALA A 9 -4.16 -10.75 -21.22
CA ALA A 9 -5.51 -10.85 -20.67
C ALA A 9 -5.98 -9.54 -20.00
N TYR A 10 -5.07 -8.81 -19.37
CA TYR A 10 -5.34 -7.50 -18.80
C TYR A 10 -5.60 -6.47 -19.91
N VAL A 11 -4.73 -6.43 -20.93
CA VAL A 11 -4.88 -5.54 -22.09
C VAL A 11 -6.21 -5.78 -22.79
N GLN A 12 -6.60 -7.04 -22.99
CA GLN A 12 -7.91 -7.39 -23.57
C GLN A 12 -9.08 -6.80 -22.76
N LYS A 13 -9.01 -6.80 -21.43
CA LYS A 13 -10.04 -6.18 -20.58
C LYS A 13 -10.10 -4.67 -20.75
N VAL A 14 -8.94 -4.00 -20.80
CA VAL A 14 -8.86 -2.55 -21.03
C VAL A 14 -9.48 -2.20 -22.38
N VAL A 15 -9.12 -2.95 -23.44
CA VAL A 15 -9.66 -2.78 -24.80
C VAL A 15 -11.19 -2.96 -24.81
N ASN A 16 -11.68 -4.01 -24.20
CA ASN A 16 -13.13 -4.28 -24.13
C ASN A 16 -13.89 -3.14 -23.45
N LEU A 17 -13.36 -2.61 -22.35
CA LEU A 17 -13.97 -1.50 -21.64
C LEU A 17 -13.92 -0.20 -22.47
N SER A 18 -12.78 0.09 -23.10
CA SER A 18 -12.66 1.25 -24.00
C SER A 18 -13.67 1.18 -25.13
N ASN A 19 -13.80 0.03 -25.79
CA ASN A 19 -14.76 -0.19 -26.88
C ASN A 19 -16.23 -0.15 -26.41
N GLN A 20 -16.50 -0.34 -25.12
CA GLN A 20 -17.82 -0.12 -24.50
C GLN A 20 -18.10 1.36 -24.16
N GLY A 21 -17.18 2.25 -24.47
CA GLY A 21 -17.36 3.69 -24.25
C GLY A 21 -16.87 4.22 -22.90
N PHE A 22 -16.11 3.42 -22.13
CA PHE A 22 -15.47 3.92 -20.91
C PHE A 22 -14.24 4.76 -21.27
N VAL A 23 -14.39 6.07 -21.28
CA VAL A 23 -13.35 7.04 -21.73
C VAL A 23 -12.32 7.41 -20.64
N ASN A 24 -12.56 7.02 -19.39
CA ASN A 24 -11.71 7.38 -18.25
C ASN A 24 -10.77 6.23 -17.84
N ILE A 25 -10.51 5.28 -18.73
CA ILE A 25 -9.54 4.21 -18.50
C ILE A 25 -8.21 4.66 -19.07
N ILE A 26 -7.21 4.75 -18.20
CA ILE A 26 -5.85 5.15 -18.57
C ILE A 26 -4.89 4.04 -18.15
N PRO A 27 -4.52 3.11 -19.02
CA PRO A 27 -3.44 2.17 -18.73
C PRO A 27 -2.12 2.92 -18.68
N VAL A 28 -1.35 2.68 -17.61
CA VAL A 28 -0.04 3.29 -17.41
C VAL A 28 1.03 2.31 -17.89
N LEU A 29 1.68 2.64 -18.99
CA LEU A 29 2.72 1.80 -19.58
C LEU A 29 3.97 1.77 -18.69
N ASP A 30 4.45 0.59 -18.42
CA ASP A 30 5.66 0.32 -17.64
C ASP A 30 6.90 0.18 -18.54
N ASN A 31 6.70 -0.22 -19.79
CA ASN A 31 7.73 -0.34 -20.82
C ASN A 31 7.14 -0.10 -22.21
N PRO A 32 7.98 0.20 -23.24
CA PRO A 32 7.51 0.48 -24.60
C PRO A 32 6.85 -0.73 -25.28
N GLU A 33 7.27 -1.95 -24.93
CA GLU A 33 6.80 -3.19 -25.53
C GLU A 33 5.34 -3.50 -25.15
N GLU A 34 4.83 -2.93 -24.06
CA GLU A 34 3.40 -3.04 -23.71
C GLU A 34 2.48 -2.40 -24.76
N LEU A 35 2.97 -1.39 -25.49
CA LEU A 35 2.20 -0.79 -26.56
C LEU A 35 1.92 -1.79 -27.71
N ASP A 36 2.83 -2.74 -27.95
CA ASP A 36 2.65 -3.80 -28.94
C ASP A 36 1.43 -4.68 -28.62
N LEU A 37 1.15 -4.89 -27.33
CA LEU A 37 -0.03 -5.64 -26.92
C LEU A 37 -1.32 -4.92 -27.31
N PHE A 38 -1.36 -3.58 -27.18
CA PHE A 38 -2.50 -2.77 -27.62
C PHE A 38 -2.60 -2.68 -29.15
N ASP A 39 -1.47 -2.70 -29.86
CA ASP A 39 -1.42 -2.62 -31.32
C ASP A 39 -2.10 -3.82 -32.01
N HIS A 40 -2.20 -4.95 -31.35
CA HIS A 40 -2.90 -6.15 -31.85
C HIS A 40 -4.44 -6.07 -31.76
N HIS A 41 -4.98 -4.99 -31.17
CA HIS A 41 -6.42 -4.84 -30.98
C HIS A 41 -7.00 -3.69 -31.80
N GLU A 42 -8.25 -3.84 -32.18
CA GLU A 42 -9.04 -2.75 -32.75
C GLU A 42 -9.48 -1.81 -31.62
N LEU A 43 -9.01 -0.58 -31.68
CA LEU A 43 -9.29 0.51 -30.74
C LEU A 43 -9.66 1.77 -31.51
N SER A 44 -10.72 2.45 -31.11
CA SER A 44 -11.08 3.76 -31.67
C SER A 44 -10.17 4.85 -31.10
N GLU A 45 -10.03 4.90 -29.78
CA GLU A 45 -9.19 5.85 -29.04
C GLU A 45 -8.81 5.28 -27.70
N LEU A 46 -7.59 5.55 -27.23
CA LEU A 46 -7.11 5.16 -25.90
C LEU A 46 -6.22 6.24 -25.31
N LYS A 47 -6.60 6.72 -24.13
CA LYS A 47 -5.73 7.54 -23.30
C LYS A 47 -4.68 6.66 -22.65
N LEU A 48 -3.43 7.12 -22.67
CA LEU A 48 -2.29 6.42 -22.10
C LEU A 48 -1.66 7.22 -20.98
N GLY A 49 -1.19 6.51 -19.96
CA GLY A 49 -0.18 6.98 -19.01
C GLY A 49 1.16 6.31 -19.27
N ILE A 50 2.23 6.90 -18.77
CA ILE A 50 3.58 6.29 -18.75
C ILE A 50 4.17 6.42 -17.35
N ARG A 51 4.73 5.34 -16.83
CA ARG A 51 5.45 5.35 -15.55
C ARG A 51 6.89 5.80 -15.74
N ILE A 52 7.29 6.81 -14.98
CA ILE A 52 8.67 7.27 -14.87
C ILE A 52 9.38 6.42 -13.83
N ALA A 53 10.55 5.87 -14.16
CA ALA A 53 11.41 5.17 -13.20
C ALA A 53 12.11 6.17 -12.26
N THR A 54 12.23 5.82 -10.98
CA THR A 54 13.20 6.44 -10.08
C THR A 54 14.61 6.01 -10.51
N GLU A 55 15.58 6.92 -10.39
CA GLU A 55 16.97 6.59 -10.80
C GLU A 55 17.66 5.69 -9.79
N GLU A 56 17.38 5.91 -8.51
CA GLU A 56 17.92 5.11 -7.40
C GLU A 56 16.78 4.72 -6.46
N GLU A 57 16.89 3.57 -5.83
CA GLU A 57 15.95 3.12 -4.79
C GLU A 57 16.69 2.93 -3.47
N PRO A 58 16.68 3.94 -2.58
CA PRO A 58 17.27 3.81 -1.26
C PRO A 58 16.68 2.63 -0.49
N ASN A 59 17.53 1.92 0.23
CA ASN A 59 17.17 0.73 1.00
C ASN A 59 16.65 -0.46 0.18
N SER A 60 16.80 -0.45 -1.16
CA SER A 60 16.51 -1.60 -1.99
C SER A 60 17.73 -2.53 -2.11
N LEU A 61 17.45 -3.83 -2.33
CA LEU A 61 18.48 -4.82 -2.67
C LEU A 61 19.03 -4.63 -4.09
N VAL A 62 18.35 -3.85 -4.92
CA VAL A 62 18.72 -3.50 -6.29
C VAL A 62 18.85 -1.99 -6.42
N TYR A 63 19.81 -1.56 -7.25
CA TYR A 63 20.13 -0.14 -7.39
C TYR A 63 19.03 0.68 -8.05
N THR A 64 18.32 0.07 -9.03
CA THR A 64 17.27 0.76 -9.80
C THR A 64 15.92 0.10 -9.63
N SER A 65 14.86 0.88 -9.83
CA SER A 65 13.49 0.36 -9.91
C SER A 65 13.37 -0.63 -11.07
N ARG A 66 12.68 -1.76 -10.81
CA ARG A 66 12.25 -2.67 -11.87
C ARG A 66 11.07 -2.13 -12.68
N LEU A 67 10.48 -1.02 -12.27
CA LEU A 67 9.26 -0.45 -12.81
C LEU A 67 9.52 0.91 -13.45
N GLY A 68 8.86 1.14 -14.58
CA GLY A 68 8.87 2.41 -15.28
C GLY A 68 10.02 2.59 -16.27
N MET A 69 10.05 3.72 -16.92
CA MET A 69 10.98 4.08 -17.99
C MET A 69 11.79 5.33 -17.63
N SER A 70 13.03 5.40 -18.11
CA SER A 70 13.80 6.65 -18.03
C SER A 70 13.18 7.74 -18.91
N SER A 71 13.43 9.02 -18.59
CA SER A 71 12.91 10.18 -19.34
C SER A 71 13.23 10.08 -20.84
N LYS A 72 14.43 9.64 -21.20
CA LYS A 72 14.82 9.46 -22.60
C LYS A 72 13.94 8.43 -23.30
N ARG A 73 13.69 7.27 -22.70
CA ARG A 73 12.79 6.25 -23.29
C ARG A 73 11.36 6.73 -23.42
N ILE A 74 10.88 7.56 -22.48
CA ILE A 74 9.54 8.16 -22.54
C ILE A 74 9.42 9.09 -23.76
N LEU A 75 10.40 9.99 -23.95
CA LEU A 75 10.42 10.90 -25.08
C LEU A 75 10.54 10.14 -26.41
N ASP A 76 11.42 9.13 -26.47
CA ASP A 76 11.57 8.28 -27.66
C ASP A 76 10.25 7.55 -27.99
N LEU A 77 9.59 6.96 -27.00
CA LEU A 77 8.30 6.28 -27.16
C LEU A 77 7.20 7.23 -27.64
N TYR A 78 7.11 8.40 -27.02
CA TYR A 78 6.15 9.40 -27.42
C TYR A 78 6.36 9.85 -28.86
N GLN A 79 7.58 10.28 -29.22
CA GLN A 79 7.88 10.84 -30.54
C GLN A 79 7.76 9.82 -31.67
N ASN A 80 8.22 8.59 -31.45
CA ASN A 80 8.30 7.58 -32.48
C ASN A 80 7.04 6.72 -32.65
N ARG A 81 6.25 6.57 -31.59
CA ARG A 81 5.11 5.66 -31.60
C ARG A 81 3.77 6.30 -31.26
N ILE A 82 3.68 7.06 -30.16
CA ILE A 82 2.40 7.58 -29.68
C ILE A 82 1.93 8.76 -30.54
N LYS A 83 2.79 9.77 -30.71
CA LYS A 83 2.47 11.01 -31.44
C LYS A 83 1.93 10.77 -32.85
N ASN A 84 2.44 9.77 -33.53
CA ASN A 84 2.11 9.45 -34.92
C ASN A 84 0.97 8.42 -35.07
N THR A 85 0.37 7.98 -33.97
CA THR A 85 -0.68 6.97 -33.96
C THR A 85 -1.99 7.60 -33.44
N PRO A 86 -2.94 8.00 -34.32
CA PRO A 86 -4.10 8.82 -33.94
C PRO A 86 -4.99 8.24 -32.85
N ARG A 87 -4.98 6.90 -32.68
CA ARG A 87 -5.76 6.22 -31.65
C ARG A 87 -5.17 6.35 -30.25
N TYR A 88 -3.93 6.83 -30.09
CA TYR A 88 -3.27 6.99 -28.80
C TYR A 88 -3.13 8.44 -28.42
N THR A 89 -3.46 8.75 -27.17
CA THR A 89 -3.29 10.06 -26.59
C THR A 89 -2.56 9.96 -25.27
N LEU A 90 -1.36 10.52 -25.16
CA LEU A 90 -0.65 10.57 -23.89
C LEU A 90 -1.24 11.67 -23.01
N ASN A 91 -1.88 11.30 -21.91
CA ASN A 91 -2.51 12.21 -20.95
C ASN A 91 -1.81 12.30 -19.61
N LEU A 92 -1.12 11.22 -19.18
CA LEU A 92 -0.68 11.07 -17.82
C LEU A 92 0.76 10.62 -17.76
N LEU A 93 1.54 11.20 -16.84
CA LEU A 93 2.76 10.60 -16.32
C LEU A 93 2.53 10.17 -14.89
N HIS A 94 3.07 9.01 -14.53
CA HIS A 94 2.99 8.45 -13.19
C HIS A 94 4.39 8.22 -12.63
N PHE A 95 4.55 8.41 -11.34
CA PHE A 95 5.72 7.96 -10.60
C PHE A 95 5.37 7.51 -9.18
N PHE A 96 6.28 6.82 -8.56
CA PHE A 96 6.18 6.43 -7.15
C PHE A 96 7.57 6.50 -6.51
N VAL A 97 7.67 7.19 -5.38
CA VAL A 97 8.89 7.26 -4.58
C VAL A 97 8.79 6.22 -3.46
N ASN A 98 9.63 5.19 -3.51
CA ASN A 98 9.54 4.01 -2.65
C ASN A 98 9.75 4.27 -1.15
N THR A 99 10.38 5.38 -0.78
CA THR A 99 10.50 5.81 0.63
C THR A 99 9.21 6.38 1.21
N GLY A 100 8.20 6.55 0.37
CA GLY A 100 6.97 7.28 0.70
C GLY A 100 7.18 8.80 0.75
N ILE A 101 6.08 9.51 0.99
CA ILE A 101 6.08 10.97 1.14
C ILE A 101 6.60 11.31 2.53
N ARG A 102 7.81 11.84 2.58
CA ARG A 102 8.48 12.24 3.81
C ARG A 102 9.22 13.54 3.58
N ASP A 103 9.37 14.35 4.61
CA ASP A 103 10.17 15.56 4.55
C ASP A 103 11.68 15.20 4.61
N THR A 104 12.18 14.67 3.50
CA THR A 104 13.58 14.27 3.34
C THR A 104 14.15 14.88 2.06
N THR A 105 15.46 15.16 2.09
CA THR A 105 16.18 15.66 0.90
C THR A 105 15.98 14.73 -0.32
N TYR A 106 15.94 13.42 -0.08
CA TYR A 106 15.72 12.45 -1.14
C TYR A 106 14.34 12.61 -1.80
N PHE A 107 13.26 12.69 -1.01
CA PHE A 107 11.91 12.85 -1.55
C PHE A 107 11.78 14.14 -2.39
N TRP A 108 12.24 15.26 -1.87
CA TRP A 108 12.16 16.54 -2.57
C TRP A 108 13.03 16.59 -3.82
N SER A 109 14.21 15.94 -3.80
CA SER A 109 15.07 15.82 -4.97
C SER A 109 14.41 14.98 -6.07
N GLU A 110 13.85 13.82 -5.70
CA GLU A 110 13.12 12.96 -6.66
C GLU A 110 11.87 13.66 -7.19
N LEU A 111 11.05 14.27 -6.33
CA LEU A 111 9.89 15.05 -6.79
C LEU A 111 10.31 16.11 -7.81
N THR A 112 11.36 16.88 -7.52
CA THR A 112 11.87 17.90 -8.43
C THR A 112 12.29 17.31 -9.77
N ARG A 113 13.04 16.21 -9.77
CA ARG A 113 13.46 15.52 -10.97
C ARG A 113 12.28 15.03 -11.80
N LEU A 114 11.32 14.38 -11.15
CA LEU A 114 10.15 13.78 -11.80
C LEU A 114 9.22 14.85 -12.41
N VAL A 115 9.05 15.99 -11.73
CA VAL A 115 8.30 17.14 -12.28
C VAL A 115 9.03 17.75 -13.47
N ASN A 116 10.36 17.81 -13.46
CA ASN A 116 11.11 18.26 -14.65
C ASN A 116 10.91 17.32 -15.84
N VAL A 117 10.82 15.99 -15.63
CA VAL A 117 10.47 15.04 -16.70
C VAL A 117 9.08 15.33 -17.27
N TYR A 118 8.11 15.66 -16.39
CA TYR A 118 6.79 16.11 -16.86
C TYR A 118 6.91 17.35 -17.76
N CYS A 119 7.68 18.36 -17.36
CA CYS A 119 7.88 19.57 -18.16
C CYS A 119 8.52 19.24 -19.51
N ASP A 120 9.57 18.43 -19.56
CA ASP A 120 10.26 18.04 -20.79
C ASP A 120 9.31 17.34 -21.79
N VAL A 121 8.45 16.45 -21.30
CA VAL A 121 7.47 15.77 -22.15
C VAL A 121 6.36 16.74 -22.58
N LYS A 122 5.86 17.58 -21.67
CA LYS A 122 4.80 18.56 -21.94
C LYS A 122 5.18 19.56 -23.03
N GLU A 123 6.44 19.97 -23.11
CA GLU A 123 6.95 20.87 -24.17
C GLU A 123 6.70 20.33 -25.60
N THR A 124 6.55 19.02 -25.74
CA THR A 124 6.34 18.34 -27.04
C THR A 124 4.99 17.64 -27.14
N CYS A 125 4.25 17.50 -26.04
CA CYS A 125 3.00 16.77 -25.92
C CYS A 125 1.89 17.65 -25.33
N ASP A 126 1.11 18.30 -26.20
CA ASP A 126 0.02 19.19 -25.77
C ASP A 126 -1.08 18.49 -24.97
N THR A 127 -1.29 17.19 -25.20
CA THR A 127 -2.33 16.39 -24.56
C THR A 127 -1.97 15.92 -23.16
N LEU A 128 -0.69 15.96 -22.77
CA LEU A 128 -0.25 15.63 -21.43
C LEU A 128 -0.69 16.72 -20.44
N ASP A 129 -1.57 16.42 -19.52
CA ASP A 129 -2.16 17.36 -18.58
C ASP A 129 -2.25 16.85 -17.13
N THR A 130 -1.83 15.63 -16.90
CA THR A 130 -2.01 14.96 -15.59
C THR A 130 -0.69 14.35 -15.10
N LEU A 131 -0.43 14.51 -13.81
CA LEU A 131 0.67 13.90 -13.09
C LEU A 131 0.13 13.09 -11.91
N ASP A 132 0.31 11.79 -11.98
CA ASP A 132 0.03 10.88 -10.88
C ASP A 132 1.29 10.72 -10.02
N ILE A 133 1.25 11.25 -8.82
CA ILE A 133 2.39 11.26 -7.90
C ILE A 133 2.50 9.99 -7.05
N GLY A 134 1.67 8.98 -7.35
CA GLY A 134 1.65 7.70 -6.66
C GLY A 134 1.13 7.78 -5.24
N GLY A 135 1.47 6.76 -4.47
CA GLY A 135 1.10 6.62 -3.07
C GLY A 135 2.19 7.07 -2.10
N GLY A 136 2.07 6.61 -0.85
CA GLY A 136 3.11 6.79 0.15
C GLY A 136 2.85 7.90 1.16
N MET A 137 1.65 8.51 1.19
CA MET A 137 1.25 9.37 2.31
C MET A 137 1.31 8.55 3.60
N PRO A 138 2.04 9.02 4.64
CA PRO A 138 2.22 8.25 5.86
C PRO A 138 0.91 8.10 6.64
N ILE A 139 0.81 7.02 7.40
CA ILE A 139 -0.25 6.79 8.37
C ILE A 139 0.35 6.75 9.77
N TYR A 140 -0.48 6.99 10.79
CA TYR A 140 -0.04 6.86 12.17
C TYR A 140 0.30 5.41 12.50
N THR A 141 1.52 5.19 12.96
CA THR A 141 2.01 3.88 13.45
C THR A 141 2.26 3.91 14.97
N SER A 142 1.99 5.03 15.59
CA SER A 142 2.14 5.27 17.04
C SER A 142 1.22 6.42 17.46
N LEU A 143 0.74 6.38 18.68
CA LEU A 143 -0.05 7.47 19.29
C LEU A 143 0.79 8.72 19.62
N GLY A 144 2.10 8.60 19.62
CA GLY A 144 3.02 9.71 19.94
C GLY A 144 3.60 10.44 18.73
N VAL A 145 3.15 10.12 17.52
CA VAL A 145 3.64 10.74 16.27
C VAL A 145 2.46 11.38 15.55
N GLU A 146 2.59 12.64 15.24
CA GLU A 146 1.64 13.37 14.40
C GLU A 146 2.30 13.75 13.09
N TYR A 147 1.52 13.74 12.00
CA TYR A 147 1.93 14.24 10.69
C TYR A 147 1.15 15.49 10.35
N ASP A 148 1.84 16.54 9.96
CA ASP A 148 1.21 17.73 9.40
C ASP A 148 0.89 17.50 7.91
N TYR A 149 -0.24 16.86 7.65
CA TYR A 149 -0.67 16.51 6.30
C TYR A 149 -0.97 17.74 5.45
N GLU A 150 -1.50 18.81 6.05
CA GLU A 150 -1.79 20.06 5.35
C GLU A 150 -0.50 20.67 4.83
N TYR A 151 0.50 20.81 5.68
CA TYR A 151 1.83 21.28 5.28
C TYR A 151 2.45 20.41 4.19
N MET A 152 2.39 19.07 4.32
CA MET A 152 2.98 18.16 3.33
C MET A 152 2.34 18.32 1.95
N ILE A 153 1.00 18.43 1.91
CA ILE A 153 0.26 18.60 0.65
C ILE A 153 0.56 19.99 0.05
N ASP A 154 0.54 21.03 0.85
CA ASP A 154 0.84 22.39 0.42
C ASP A 154 2.25 22.49 -0.18
N GLN A 155 3.24 21.86 0.44
CA GLN A 155 4.60 21.85 -0.08
C GLN A 155 4.68 21.10 -1.43
N ILE A 156 4.05 19.94 -1.56
CA ILE A 156 4.03 19.20 -2.82
C ILE A 156 3.43 20.05 -3.94
N VAL A 157 2.27 20.66 -3.71
CA VAL A 157 1.60 21.53 -4.70
C VAL A 157 2.45 22.75 -5.02
N PHE A 158 3.06 23.37 -4.01
CA PHE A 158 3.94 24.52 -4.19
C PHE A 158 5.16 24.19 -5.07
N TYR A 159 5.84 23.07 -4.81
CA TYR A 159 6.99 22.65 -5.61
C TYR A 159 6.61 22.35 -7.05
N ILE A 160 5.53 21.61 -7.27
CA ILE A 160 5.05 21.30 -8.63
C ILE A 160 4.75 22.58 -9.41
N LYS A 161 4.01 23.53 -8.82
CA LYS A 161 3.69 24.80 -9.44
C LYS A 161 4.95 25.62 -9.75
N THR A 162 5.83 25.77 -8.77
CA THR A 162 7.06 26.57 -8.91
C THR A 162 7.94 26.05 -10.04
N ILE A 163 8.11 24.73 -10.16
CA ILE A 163 8.92 24.13 -11.23
C ILE A 163 8.23 24.38 -12.59
N CYS A 164 6.93 24.13 -12.71
CA CYS A 164 6.21 24.34 -13.95
C CYS A 164 6.26 25.82 -14.39
N GLU A 165 6.06 26.75 -13.47
CA GLU A 165 6.16 28.20 -13.73
C GLU A 165 7.56 28.59 -14.22
N SER A 166 8.61 28.09 -13.60
CA SER A 166 10.00 28.36 -13.98
C SER A 166 10.35 27.86 -15.39
N ARG A 167 9.62 26.85 -15.87
CA ARG A 167 9.76 26.25 -17.21
C ARG A 167 8.76 26.79 -18.22
N ASN A 168 7.88 27.73 -17.85
CA ASN A 168 6.75 28.22 -18.65
C ASN A 168 5.83 27.08 -19.16
N VAL A 169 5.64 26.05 -18.34
CA VAL A 169 4.78 24.89 -18.61
C VAL A 169 3.54 24.98 -17.73
N PRO A 170 2.32 24.71 -18.25
CA PRO A 170 1.12 24.63 -17.43
C PRO A 170 1.26 23.57 -16.31
N ALA A 171 0.86 23.92 -15.10
CA ALA A 171 0.82 22.96 -14.00
C ALA A 171 -0.18 21.83 -14.31
N PRO A 172 0.15 20.57 -13.98
CA PRO A 172 -0.72 19.43 -14.24
C PRO A 172 -1.92 19.36 -13.28
N ASN A 173 -2.94 18.61 -13.68
CA ASN A 173 -3.86 17.99 -12.73
C ASN A 173 -3.09 16.94 -11.92
N ILE A 174 -3.34 16.87 -10.62
CA ILE A 174 -2.64 15.93 -9.74
C ILE A 174 -3.57 14.76 -9.41
N ILE A 175 -3.09 13.54 -9.60
CA ILE A 175 -3.70 12.31 -9.09
C ILE A 175 -2.80 11.77 -7.97
N THR A 176 -3.41 11.20 -6.95
CA THR A 176 -2.73 10.53 -5.84
C THR A 176 -3.25 9.12 -5.66
N GLU A 177 -2.39 8.20 -5.26
CA GLU A 177 -2.73 6.80 -4.93
C GLU A 177 -2.59 6.57 -3.41
N PHE A 178 -3.11 7.45 -2.58
CA PHE A 178 -2.97 7.44 -1.12
C PHE A 178 -3.83 6.35 -0.43
N GLY A 179 -3.74 5.10 -0.94
CA GLY A 179 -4.56 3.99 -0.47
C GLY A 179 -4.43 3.72 1.02
N SER A 180 -3.22 3.53 1.52
CA SER A 180 -2.98 3.28 2.96
C SER A 180 -3.46 4.44 3.83
N PHE A 181 -3.23 5.67 3.42
CA PHE A 181 -3.74 6.86 4.12
C PHE A 181 -5.28 6.87 4.17
N THR A 182 -5.93 6.53 3.07
CA THR A 182 -7.40 6.57 2.96
C THR A 182 -8.09 5.49 3.78
N VAL A 183 -7.55 4.26 3.83
CA VAL A 183 -8.23 3.12 4.45
C VAL A 183 -7.50 2.52 5.66
N GLY A 184 -6.26 2.91 5.91
CA GLY A 184 -5.44 2.33 6.98
C GLY A 184 -6.12 2.42 8.35
N GLU A 185 -6.64 3.57 8.70
CA GLU A 185 -7.29 3.83 10.00
C GLU A 185 -8.62 3.08 10.19
N SER A 186 -9.23 2.57 9.12
CA SER A 186 -10.51 1.87 9.19
C SER A 186 -10.41 0.43 9.73
N GLY A 187 -9.20 -0.12 9.88
CA GLY A 187 -8.99 -1.51 10.28
C GLY A 187 -8.30 -1.69 11.61
N GLY A 188 -8.67 -2.77 12.30
CA GLY A 188 -7.99 -3.24 13.50
C GLY A 188 -7.99 -4.77 13.57
N MET A 189 -6.91 -5.34 14.08
CA MET A 189 -6.77 -6.78 14.30
C MET A 189 -6.68 -7.05 15.80
N LEU A 190 -7.60 -7.87 16.31
CA LEU A 190 -7.67 -8.23 17.72
C LEU A 190 -7.18 -9.65 17.94
N TYR A 191 -6.39 -9.83 19.00
CA TYR A 191 -5.86 -11.13 19.43
C TYR A 191 -6.12 -11.38 20.89
N SER A 192 -6.25 -12.66 21.26
CA SER A 192 -6.16 -13.09 22.65
C SER A 192 -4.80 -13.72 22.94
N ILE A 193 -4.31 -13.51 24.15
CA ILE A 193 -3.12 -14.19 24.63
C ILE A 193 -3.53 -15.58 25.17
N ILE A 194 -3.04 -16.62 24.51
CA ILE A 194 -3.37 -18.02 24.84
C ILE A 194 -2.33 -18.67 25.74
N GLY A 195 -1.16 -18.06 25.92
CA GLY A 195 -0.12 -18.61 26.76
C GLY A 195 1.05 -17.68 27.00
N GLN A 196 1.84 -18.00 27.97
CA GLN A 196 3.10 -17.34 28.30
C GLN A 196 4.22 -18.37 28.30
N LYS A 197 5.40 -17.96 27.82
CA LYS A 197 6.59 -18.79 27.81
C LYS A 197 7.81 -17.98 28.22
N GLN A 198 8.46 -18.41 29.29
CA GLN A 198 9.75 -17.86 29.69
C GLN A 198 10.87 -18.72 29.10
N GLN A 199 11.67 -18.16 28.19
CA GLN A 199 12.77 -18.91 27.56
C GLN A 199 14.07 -18.80 28.33
N ASN A 200 14.30 -17.66 28.97
CA ASN A 200 15.44 -17.38 29.80
C ASN A 200 15.11 -16.22 30.75
N ASP A 201 16.05 -15.77 31.55
CA ASP A 201 15.84 -14.70 32.55
C ASP A 201 15.45 -13.37 31.98
N LYS A 202 15.55 -13.16 30.64
CA LYS A 202 15.33 -11.88 29.96
C LYS A 202 14.20 -11.88 28.95
N GLU A 203 13.78 -13.05 28.46
CA GLU A 203 12.84 -13.17 27.33
C GLU A 203 11.56 -13.86 27.78
N LEU A 204 10.53 -13.04 27.96
CA LEU A 204 9.16 -13.47 28.15
C LEU A 204 8.38 -13.37 26.85
N TRP A 205 7.73 -14.44 26.47
CA TRP A 205 6.86 -14.52 25.30
C TRP A 205 5.41 -14.61 25.71
N TYR A 206 4.57 -13.80 25.05
CA TYR A 206 3.13 -13.96 25.03
C TYR A 206 2.72 -14.53 23.68
N MET A 207 1.99 -15.66 23.70
CA MET A 207 1.54 -16.34 22.49
C MET A 207 0.14 -15.89 22.13
N ILE A 208 -0.04 -15.42 20.89
CA ILE A 208 -1.35 -15.02 20.37
C ILE A 208 -2.11 -16.24 19.81
N ASP A 209 -3.42 -16.10 19.65
CA ASP A 209 -4.32 -17.12 19.07
C ASP A 209 -4.33 -17.16 17.54
N SER A 210 -3.37 -16.53 16.90
CA SER A 210 -3.26 -16.45 15.43
C SER A 210 -1.78 -16.35 15.00
N SER A 211 -1.53 -15.85 13.78
CA SER A 211 -0.21 -15.66 13.21
C SER A 211 -0.03 -14.25 12.66
N PHE A 212 1.09 -13.61 12.95
CA PHE A 212 1.45 -12.33 12.35
C PHE A 212 1.70 -12.45 10.84
N ILE A 213 2.28 -13.57 10.40
CA ILE A 213 2.56 -13.81 8.97
C ILE A 213 1.26 -13.83 8.16
N THR A 214 0.17 -14.35 8.72
CA THR A 214 -1.11 -14.48 8.01
C THR A 214 -2.02 -13.27 8.16
N THR A 215 -2.07 -12.67 9.34
CA THR A 215 -3.05 -11.60 9.64
C THR A 215 -2.46 -10.20 9.59
N LEU A 216 -1.13 -10.06 9.78
CA LEU A 216 -0.38 -8.81 9.65
C LEU A 216 0.91 -9.04 8.83
N PRO A 217 0.81 -9.51 7.57
CA PRO A 217 1.98 -9.94 6.80
C PRO A 217 3.03 -8.85 6.57
N ASP A 218 2.65 -7.58 6.57
CA ASP A 218 3.61 -6.49 6.42
C ASP A 218 4.54 -6.33 7.63
N THR A 219 4.16 -6.83 8.81
CA THR A 219 5.09 -6.87 9.96
C THR A 219 6.28 -7.78 9.68
N TRP A 220 6.02 -8.89 9.02
CA TRP A 220 7.01 -9.89 8.60
C TRP A 220 7.73 -9.47 7.31
N GLY A 221 6.96 -9.08 6.28
CA GLY A 221 7.50 -8.85 4.92
C GLY A 221 8.35 -7.59 4.79
N ILE A 222 7.96 -6.50 5.46
CA ILE A 222 8.61 -5.19 5.34
C ILE A 222 8.89 -4.50 6.68
N GLY A 223 8.68 -5.20 7.80
CA GLY A 223 8.90 -4.63 9.13
C GLY A 223 7.93 -3.51 9.51
N GLN A 224 6.73 -3.47 8.89
CA GLN A 224 5.69 -2.47 9.18
C GLN A 224 5.33 -2.51 10.66
N LYS A 225 5.15 -1.33 11.25
CA LYS A 225 4.67 -1.16 12.62
C LYS A 225 3.25 -0.64 12.62
N PHE A 226 2.51 -1.00 13.66
CA PHE A 226 1.13 -0.59 13.88
C PHE A 226 0.96 -0.08 15.30
N ILE A 227 -0.11 0.66 15.55
CA ILE A 227 -0.47 1.04 16.93
C ILE A 227 -0.90 -0.22 17.67
N LEU A 228 -0.16 -0.60 18.68
CA LEU A 228 -0.41 -1.77 19.53
C LEU A 228 -0.91 -1.32 20.89
N LEU A 229 -2.09 -1.79 21.29
CA LEU A 229 -2.69 -1.48 22.60
C LEU A 229 -3.20 -2.75 23.28
N ALA A 230 -3.08 -2.80 24.59
CA ALA A 230 -3.89 -3.72 25.39
C ALA A 230 -5.36 -3.30 25.29
N ILE A 231 -6.29 -4.26 25.21
CA ILE A 231 -7.74 -3.98 25.16
C ILE A 231 -8.36 -4.02 26.56
N ASN A 232 -7.75 -4.79 27.45
CA ASN A 232 -8.15 -4.90 28.85
C ASN A 232 -6.90 -4.89 29.75
N GLN A 233 -7.10 -4.94 31.07
CA GLN A 233 -6.04 -4.98 32.10
C GLN A 233 -5.16 -3.70 32.12
N TRP A 234 -5.72 -2.57 31.75
CA TRP A 234 -5.01 -1.28 31.67
C TRP A 234 -4.41 -0.81 33.00
N GLU A 235 -5.02 -1.18 34.11
CA GLU A 235 -4.62 -0.81 35.46
C GLU A 235 -3.39 -1.57 35.97
N LYS A 236 -2.96 -2.62 35.25
CA LYS A 236 -1.83 -3.45 35.68
C LYS A 236 -0.49 -2.82 35.32
N GLU A 237 0.52 -3.25 36.04
CA GLU A 237 1.91 -2.95 35.68
C GLU A 237 2.23 -3.59 34.33
N PHE A 238 2.86 -2.82 33.46
CA PHE A 238 3.33 -3.29 32.15
C PHE A 238 4.74 -3.87 32.27
N GLN A 239 5.03 -4.87 31.48
CA GLN A 239 6.35 -5.48 31.36
C GLN A 239 6.75 -5.68 29.92
N ARG A 240 8.06 -5.71 29.68
CA ARG A 240 8.61 -6.03 28.36
C ARG A 240 8.31 -7.48 28.03
N ILE A 241 7.83 -7.71 26.80
CA ILE A 241 7.54 -9.03 26.26
C ILE A 241 7.94 -9.13 24.79
N ASN A 242 7.97 -10.34 24.26
CA ASN A 242 7.90 -10.63 22.84
C ASN A 242 6.52 -11.26 22.55
N LEU A 243 5.96 -10.98 21.38
CA LEU A 243 4.72 -11.61 20.91
C LEU A 243 5.07 -12.70 19.92
N GLY A 244 4.54 -13.90 20.08
CA GLY A 244 4.72 -15.03 19.17
C GLY A 244 3.40 -15.50 18.61
N GLY A 245 3.37 -15.82 17.31
CA GLY A 245 2.26 -16.50 16.67
C GLY A 245 2.31 -18.02 16.90
N ILE A 246 1.28 -18.72 16.43
CA ILE A 246 1.12 -20.17 16.66
C ILE A 246 1.69 -21.04 15.53
N THR A 247 2.26 -20.45 14.49
CA THR A 247 2.89 -21.24 13.41
C THR A 247 4.26 -21.79 13.84
N CYS A 248 4.76 -22.74 13.07
CA CYS A 248 6.12 -23.27 13.25
C CYS A 248 7.22 -22.39 12.62
N ASP A 249 6.84 -21.30 11.95
CA ASP A 249 7.80 -20.38 11.33
C ASP A 249 8.50 -19.55 12.41
N SER A 250 9.83 -19.58 12.41
CA SER A 250 10.66 -18.85 13.38
C SER A 250 10.52 -17.32 13.26
N GLN A 251 9.97 -16.80 12.17
CA GLN A 251 9.72 -15.38 11.94
C GLN A 251 8.31 -14.94 12.33
N ASP A 252 7.47 -15.85 12.85
CA ASP A 252 6.12 -15.52 13.29
C ASP A 252 6.11 -14.85 14.66
N PHE A 253 6.64 -13.64 14.72
CA PHE A 253 6.72 -12.86 15.94
C PHE A 253 6.61 -11.35 15.72
N TYR A 254 6.30 -10.62 16.79
CA TYR A 254 6.35 -9.16 16.87
C TYR A 254 6.99 -8.74 18.19
N ASN A 255 8.11 -8.04 18.14
CA ASN A 255 8.91 -7.72 19.33
C ASN A 255 9.37 -6.26 19.42
N SER A 256 8.94 -5.42 18.49
CA SER A 256 9.38 -4.04 18.44
C SER A 256 8.25 -3.09 18.05
N ASP A 257 8.12 -2.01 18.79
CA ASP A 257 7.23 -0.89 18.53
C ASP A 257 8.01 0.26 17.85
N THR A 258 7.30 1.19 17.24
CA THR A 258 7.85 2.32 16.50
C THR A 258 8.80 3.19 17.35
N ASN A 259 8.45 3.44 18.60
CA ASN A 259 9.17 4.39 19.46
C ASN A 259 10.22 3.74 20.36
N THR A 260 10.03 2.51 20.77
CA THR A 260 10.84 1.88 21.82
C THR A 260 11.70 0.72 21.33
N ASN A 261 11.46 0.23 20.11
CA ASN A 261 12.01 -1.03 19.61
C ASN A 261 11.75 -2.23 20.56
N GLN A 262 10.71 -2.13 21.38
CA GLN A 262 10.32 -3.13 22.38
C GLN A 262 8.80 -3.10 22.53
N VAL A 263 8.22 -4.21 22.96
CA VAL A 263 6.79 -4.32 23.24
C VAL A 263 6.58 -4.43 24.75
N PHE A 264 5.64 -3.63 25.26
CA PHE A 264 5.22 -3.66 26.64
C PHE A 264 3.73 -4.00 26.74
N MET A 265 3.40 -5.01 27.57
CA MET A 265 2.03 -5.45 27.82
C MET A 265 1.77 -5.64 29.30
N PRO A 266 0.49 -5.59 29.74
CA PRO A 266 0.11 -5.86 31.13
C PRO A 266 0.64 -7.20 31.61
N LYS A 267 1.14 -7.23 32.86
CA LYS A 267 1.47 -8.48 33.56
C LYS A 267 0.20 -9.27 33.82
N ILE A 268 0.16 -10.52 33.39
CA ILE A 268 -0.99 -11.40 33.63
C ILE A 268 -0.53 -12.67 34.38
N LYS A 269 -1.40 -13.17 35.24
CA LYS A 269 -1.23 -14.46 35.93
C LYS A 269 -1.79 -15.60 35.07
N PRO A 270 -1.35 -16.85 35.29
CA PRO A 270 -1.96 -18.00 34.65
C PRO A 270 -3.49 -18.01 34.82
N GLY A 271 -4.23 -18.17 33.71
CA GLY A 271 -5.68 -18.18 33.69
C GLY A 271 -6.35 -16.81 33.54
N GLU A 272 -5.62 -15.69 33.63
CA GLU A 272 -6.16 -14.36 33.31
C GLU A 272 -6.16 -14.15 31.81
N LYS A 273 -7.23 -13.53 31.30
CA LYS A 273 -7.38 -13.20 29.89
C LYS A 273 -6.79 -11.82 29.59
N LEU A 274 -5.95 -11.75 28.58
CA LEU A 274 -5.46 -10.51 27.98
C LEU A 274 -5.83 -10.50 26.51
N TYR A 275 -6.47 -9.42 26.11
CA TYR A 275 -6.73 -9.10 24.71
C TYR A 275 -5.88 -7.91 24.28
N MET A 276 -5.41 -7.92 23.06
CA MET A 276 -4.66 -6.82 22.49
C MET A 276 -5.11 -6.54 21.07
N GLY A 277 -4.91 -5.32 20.60
CA GLY A 277 -5.29 -4.88 19.26
C GLY A 277 -4.13 -4.18 18.56
N PHE A 278 -4.00 -4.48 17.30
CA PHE A 278 -3.23 -3.70 16.34
C PHE A 278 -4.20 -2.85 15.54
N PHE A 279 -3.95 -1.55 15.50
CA PHE A 279 -4.84 -0.58 14.85
C PHE A 279 -4.16 0.05 13.64
N HIS A 280 -4.95 0.63 12.75
CA HIS A 280 -4.56 1.15 11.45
C HIS A 280 -4.08 0.05 10.49
N THR A 281 -4.76 -1.10 10.53
CA THR A 281 -4.46 -2.27 9.71
C THR A 281 -5.37 -2.42 8.48
N GLY A 282 -6.15 -1.38 8.13
CA GLY A 282 -7.17 -1.44 7.07
C GLY A 282 -6.63 -1.54 5.64
N ALA A 283 -5.31 -1.34 5.45
CA ALA A 283 -4.68 -1.47 4.14
C ALA A 283 -3.81 -2.72 4.07
N TYR A 284 -3.89 -3.46 2.97
CA TYR A 284 -3.08 -4.63 2.58
C TYR A 284 -3.25 -5.88 3.44
N GLN A 285 -3.19 -5.80 4.74
CA GLN A 285 -2.97 -6.91 5.67
C GLN A 285 -3.82 -8.16 5.39
N GLU A 286 -5.13 -8.05 5.47
CA GLU A 286 -6.01 -9.19 5.24
C GLU A 286 -5.98 -9.67 3.80
N SER A 287 -5.93 -8.76 2.83
CA SER A 287 -5.87 -9.11 1.41
C SER A 287 -4.56 -9.78 1.01
N LEU A 288 -3.44 -9.40 1.61
CA LEU A 288 -2.14 -10.05 1.41
C LEU A 288 -2.07 -11.40 2.12
N GLY A 289 -2.71 -11.52 3.28
CA GLY A 289 -2.75 -12.76 4.06
C GLY A 289 -3.59 -13.87 3.43
N GLY A 290 -4.41 -13.57 2.40
CA GLY A 290 -5.24 -14.55 1.70
C GLY A 290 -6.70 -14.51 2.11
N TYR A 291 -7.32 -13.34 2.12
CA TYR A 291 -8.72 -13.13 2.44
C TYR A 291 -9.64 -14.13 1.71
N GLY A 292 -10.47 -14.86 2.48
CA GLY A 292 -11.40 -15.86 1.96
C GLY A 292 -10.76 -17.12 1.35
N GLY A 293 -9.41 -17.23 1.39
CA GLY A 293 -8.64 -18.37 0.87
C GLY A 293 -8.00 -19.21 1.96
N ILE A 294 -7.06 -20.07 1.57
CA ILE A 294 -6.20 -20.85 2.47
C ILE A 294 -5.00 -19.99 2.85
N GLN A 295 -4.82 -19.79 4.14
CA GLN A 295 -3.69 -19.04 4.68
C GLN A 295 -2.51 -19.96 5.04
N HIS A 296 -1.33 -19.38 5.21
CA HIS A 296 -0.12 -20.10 5.64
C HIS A 296 -0.38 -20.93 6.90
N CYS A 297 0.17 -22.15 6.96
CA CYS A 297 -0.03 -23.12 8.03
C CYS A 297 -1.52 -23.45 8.33
N LEU A 298 -2.42 -23.23 7.39
CA LEU A 298 -3.86 -23.43 7.57
C LEU A 298 -4.45 -22.68 8.77
N ILE A 299 -3.90 -21.49 9.06
CA ILE A 299 -4.46 -20.62 10.08
C ILE A 299 -5.83 -20.13 9.60
N PRO A 300 -6.91 -20.33 10.36
CA PRO A 300 -8.24 -19.89 9.94
C PRO A 300 -8.32 -18.36 9.90
N ALA A 301 -8.96 -17.81 8.87
CA ALA A 301 -9.30 -16.39 8.84
C ALA A 301 -10.16 -16.04 10.06
N PRO A 302 -9.88 -14.93 10.77
CA PRO A 302 -10.64 -14.51 11.93
C PRO A 302 -12.07 -14.07 11.54
N ARG A 303 -12.96 -13.96 12.54
CA ARG A 303 -14.26 -13.30 12.34
C ARG A 303 -14.03 -11.83 11.97
N HIS A 304 -14.68 -11.38 10.90
CA HIS A 304 -14.64 -10.00 10.46
C HIS A 304 -15.92 -9.27 10.90
N ILE A 305 -15.76 -8.22 11.68
CA ILE A 305 -16.87 -7.42 12.21
C ILE A 305 -16.75 -5.98 11.68
N ILE A 306 -17.83 -5.49 11.12
CA ILE A 306 -17.96 -4.06 10.77
C ILE A 306 -18.53 -3.33 11.98
N ILE A 307 -17.83 -2.30 12.42
CA ILE A 307 -18.25 -1.40 13.49
C ILE A 307 -18.56 -0.05 12.86
N ASP A 308 -19.76 0.47 13.11
CA ASP A 308 -20.21 1.74 12.59
C ASP A 308 -20.97 2.51 13.69
N LYS A 309 -21.41 3.72 13.39
CA LYS A 309 -22.29 4.51 14.24
C LYS A 309 -23.63 4.73 13.56
N ASP A 310 -24.70 4.55 14.33
CA ASP A 310 -26.05 4.94 13.87
C ASP A 310 -26.20 6.48 13.83
N GLU A 311 -27.35 6.93 13.34
CA GLU A 311 -27.68 8.37 13.27
C GLU A 311 -27.68 9.06 14.64
N GLN A 312 -27.84 8.31 15.73
CA GLN A 312 -27.82 8.78 17.11
C GLN A 312 -26.40 8.74 17.71
N GLY A 313 -25.40 8.22 16.98
CA GLY A 313 -24.01 8.10 17.43
C GLY A 313 -23.70 6.86 18.26
N ASN A 314 -24.62 5.90 18.39
CA ASN A 314 -24.38 4.65 19.08
C ASN A 314 -23.63 3.68 18.16
N PHE A 315 -22.73 2.88 18.73
CA PHE A 315 -22.02 1.86 17.96
C PHE A 315 -22.95 0.72 17.53
N THR A 316 -22.87 0.35 16.27
CA THR A 316 -23.50 -0.81 15.68
C THR A 316 -22.43 -1.84 15.26
N TYR A 317 -22.80 -3.11 15.29
CA TYR A 317 -21.89 -4.22 15.05
C TYR A 317 -22.53 -5.18 14.06
N ASN A 318 -21.89 -5.41 12.92
CA ASN A 318 -22.35 -6.35 11.89
C ASN A 318 -21.25 -7.36 11.59
N VAL A 319 -21.60 -8.64 11.60
CA VAL A 319 -20.66 -9.69 11.15
C VAL A 319 -20.62 -9.68 9.63
N PHE A 320 -19.47 -9.30 9.07
CA PHE A 320 -19.22 -9.33 7.64
C PHE A 320 -18.85 -10.75 7.17
N ALA A 321 -17.98 -11.42 7.92
CA ALA A 321 -17.60 -12.79 7.68
C ALA A 321 -17.39 -13.53 9.01
N GLU A 322 -17.90 -14.76 9.10
CA GLU A 322 -17.62 -15.62 10.24
C GLU A 322 -16.18 -16.17 10.16
N GLN A 323 -15.65 -16.55 11.32
CA GLN A 323 -14.37 -17.24 11.38
C GLN A 323 -14.38 -18.48 10.49
N GLN A 324 -13.32 -18.68 9.71
CA GLN A 324 -13.16 -19.89 8.92
C GLN A 324 -13.19 -21.14 9.83
N ASN A 325 -13.94 -22.14 9.41
CA ASN A 325 -13.99 -23.46 10.05
C ASN A 325 -13.30 -24.52 9.16
N ALA A 326 -13.09 -25.71 9.72
CA ALA A 326 -12.43 -26.80 9.00
C ALA A 326 -13.16 -27.17 7.70
N ASP A 327 -14.49 -27.19 7.69
CA ASP A 327 -15.28 -27.58 6.52
C ASP A 327 -15.11 -26.59 5.37
N SER A 328 -15.11 -25.27 5.67
CA SER A 328 -14.86 -24.24 4.65
C SER A 328 -13.46 -24.34 4.06
N MET A 329 -12.48 -24.65 4.89
CA MET A 329 -11.08 -24.82 4.46
C MET A 329 -10.92 -26.08 3.60
N MET A 330 -11.54 -27.20 4.00
CA MET A 330 -11.56 -28.44 3.23
C MET A 330 -12.21 -28.24 1.86
N HIS A 331 -13.35 -27.53 1.82
CA HIS A 331 -14.01 -27.19 0.55
C HIS A 331 -13.11 -26.39 -0.41
N ILE A 332 -12.36 -25.40 0.11
CA ILE A 332 -11.40 -24.62 -0.70
C ILE A 332 -10.28 -25.53 -1.23
N LEU A 333 -9.86 -26.52 -0.47
CA LEU A 333 -8.84 -27.50 -0.87
C LEU A 333 -9.36 -28.56 -1.85
N GLY A 334 -10.68 -28.58 -2.12
CA GLY A 334 -11.30 -29.50 -3.07
C GLY A 334 -11.78 -30.83 -2.48
N TYR A 335 -12.03 -30.87 -1.15
CA TYR A 335 -12.58 -32.04 -0.45
C TYR A 335 -14.07 -31.87 -0.14
#